data_7c850f0276f2b608e7d645248b4d8350
#
_entry.id   7c850f0276f2b608e7d645248b4d8350
#
_cell.length_a   1.000
_cell.length_b   1.000
_cell.length_c   1.000
_cell.angle_alpha   90.00
_cell.angle_beta   90.00
_cell.angle_gamma   90.00
#
_symmetry.space_group_name_H-M   'P 1'
#
loop_
_entity.id
_entity.type
_entity.pdbx_description
1 polymer ?
#
loop_
_entity_poly.entity_id
_entity_poly.type
_entity_poly.pdbx_seq_one_letter_code
_entity_poly.pdbx_strand_id
1 'polypeptide(L)'
;MHLVDDDDAYLRWLAQHPRGYVINCYRDPTPDYLILHRATCETIRGRPARGQTWTCSEYSKVCAEEMPALNAWALDALHTFPKPCELCRP
;
A
#
# COMPACT_ATOMS: atom_id res chain seq x y z
N MET A 1 -6.76 -0.46 6.56
CA MET A 1 -7.79 -0.60 5.51
C MET A 1 -7.19 -1.29 4.29
N HIS A 2 -7.70 -2.45 3.94
CA HIS A 2 -7.22 -3.20 2.78
C HIS A 2 -8.14 -2.92 1.58
N LEU A 3 -7.60 -2.33 0.52
CA LEU A 3 -8.36 -1.90 -0.66
C LEU A 3 -8.08 -2.81 -1.84
N VAL A 4 -9.12 -3.49 -2.33
CA VAL A 4 -9.08 -4.40 -3.46
C VAL A 4 -10.23 -4.01 -4.40
N ASP A 5 -9.95 -3.97 -5.71
CA ASP A 5 -10.94 -3.62 -6.72
C ASP A 5 -11.65 -2.27 -6.48
N ASP A 6 -10.94 -1.31 -5.90
CA ASP A 6 -11.53 -0.01 -5.56
C ASP A 6 -10.50 1.11 -5.65
N ASP A 7 -10.12 1.47 -6.88
CA ASP A 7 -9.17 2.54 -7.12
C ASP A 7 -9.72 3.91 -6.68
N ASP A 8 -11.01 4.15 -6.80
CA ASP A 8 -11.61 5.41 -6.36
C ASP A 8 -11.45 5.61 -4.86
N ALA A 9 -11.70 4.57 -4.07
CA ALA A 9 -11.50 4.63 -2.62
C ALA A 9 -10.03 4.82 -2.28
N TYR A 10 -9.14 4.15 -3.01
CA TYR A 10 -7.70 4.27 -2.78
C TYR A 10 -7.19 5.69 -3.05
N LEU A 11 -7.53 6.26 -4.19
CA LEU A 11 -7.10 7.61 -4.54
C LEU A 11 -7.69 8.66 -3.60
N ARG A 12 -8.93 8.47 -3.18
CA ARG A 12 -9.59 9.33 -2.20
C ARG A 12 -8.88 9.26 -0.84
N TRP A 13 -8.51 8.04 -0.41
CA TRP A 13 -7.77 7.85 0.83
C TRP A 13 -6.42 8.58 0.81
N LEU A 14 -5.66 8.46 -0.30
CA LEU A 14 -4.38 9.16 -0.47
C LEU A 14 -4.56 10.68 -0.36
N ALA A 15 -5.61 11.22 -0.97
CA ALA A 15 -5.88 12.66 -0.91
C ALA A 15 -6.21 13.14 0.50
N GLN A 16 -6.87 12.30 1.29
CA GLN A 16 -7.29 12.63 2.65
C GLN A 16 -6.21 12.37 3.70
N HIS A 17 -5.20 11.56 3.39
CA HIS A 17 -4.19 11.12 4.36
C HIS A 17 -2.76 11.32 3.82
N PRO A 18 -2.35 12.57 3.54
CA PRO A 18 -1.02 12.81 2.96
C PRO A 18 0.14 12.43 3.87
N ARG A 19 -0.12 12.26 5.17
CA ARG A 19 0.89 11.83 6.14
C ARG A 19 0.81 10.35 6.47
N GLY A 20 -0.08 9.63 5.80
CA GLY A 20 -0.26 8.22 6.05
C GLY A 20 0.76 7.35 5.34
N TYR A 21 0.50 6.05 5.40
CA TYR A 21 1.39 5.02 4.84
C TYR A 21 0.59 3.99 4.09
N VAL A 22 1.24 3.32 3.14
CA VAL A 22 0.60 2.33 2.27
C VAL A 22 1.54 1.14 2.12
N ILE A 23 1.01 -0.07 2.25
CA ILE A 23 1.70 -1.28 1.80
C ILE A 23 1.19 -1.62 0.41
N ASN A 24 2.11 -1.76 -0.55
CA ASN A 24 1.81 -2.36 -1.84
C ASN A 24 2.07 -3.86 -1.73
N CYS A 25 1.09 -4.67 -2.10
CA CYS A 25 1.17 -6.12 -2.00
C CYS A 25 0.41 -6.76 -3.15
N TYR A 26 0.53 -8.09 -3.29
CA TYR A 26 -0.29 -8.81 -4.25
C TYR A 26 -1.77 -8.70 -3.88
N ARG A 27 -2.63 -8.92 -4.87
CA ARG A 27 -4.09 -8.89 -4.69
C ARG A 27 -4.51 -9.76 -3.51
N ASP A 28 -4.01 -10.99 -3.47
CA ASP A 28 -4.08 -11.86 -2.29
C ASP A 28 -2.74 -11.77 -1.59
N PRO A 29 -2.62 -11.02 -0.48
CA PRO A 29 -1.34 -10.73 0.12
C PRO A 29 -0.55 -11.98 0.51
N THR A 30 0.74 -11.97 0.19
CA THR A 30 1.70 -13.01 0.58
C THR A 30 2.96 -12.38 1.16
N PRO A 31 3.77 -13.13 1.91
CA PRO A 31 5.04 -12.61 2.41
C PRO A 31 6.06 -12.25 1.34
N ASP A 32 5.83 -12.69 0.10
CA ASP A 32 6.80 -12.53 -1.00
C ASP A 32 6.89 -11.10 -1.52
N TYR A 33 5.83 -10.30 -1.34
CA TYR A 33 5.82 -8.94 -1.84
C TYR A 33 5.02 -8.01 -0.93
N LEU A 34 5.73 -7.29 -0.07
CA LEU A 34 5.16 -6.31 0.85
C LEU A 34 6.08 -5.12 0.90
N ILE A 35 5.73 -4.03 0.25
CA ILE A 35 6.54 -2.82 0.23
C ILE A 35 5.80 -1.69 0.94
N LEU A 36 6.43 -1.14 1.97
CA LEU A 36 5.90 -0.04 2.75
C LEU A 36 6.30 1.29 2.12
N HIS A 37 5.33 2.15 1.86
CA HIS A 37 5.53 3.47 1.27
C HIS A 37 4.93 4.56 2.15
N ARG A 38 5.43 5.78 2.01
CA ARG A 38 4.68 6.96 2.44
C ARG A 38 3.53 7.19 1.46
N ALA A 39 2.42 7.73 1.94
CA ALA A 39 1.27 8.05 1.07
C ALA A 39 1.64 9.03 -0.06
N THR A 40 2.71 9.82 0.13
CA THR A 40 3.21 10.76 -0.87
C THR A 40 4.18 10.16 -1.87
N CYS A 41 4.52 8.87 -1.75
CA CYS A 41 5.47 8.22 -2.65
C CYS A 41 4.94 8.19 -4.09
N GLU A 42 5.75 8.64 -5.05
CA GLU A 42 5.35 8.73 -6.44
C GLU A 42 5.03 7.39 -7.07
N THR A 43 5.62 6.31 -6.57
CA THR A 43 5.43 4.98 -7.16
C THR A 43 4.07 4.38 -6.88
N ILE A 44 3.32 4.92 -5.91
CA ILE A 44 2.02 4.38 -5.52
C ILE A 44 0.90 5.40 -5.68
N ARG A 45 1.14 6.49 -6.41
CA ARG A 45 0.14 7.52 -6.66
C ARG A 45 0.31 8.12 -8.05
N GLY A 46 -0.68 8.90 -8.50
CA GLY A 46 -0.66 9.47 -9.83
C GLY A 46 -1.08 8.44 -10.87
N ARG A 47 -0.21 8.14 -11.81
CA ARG A 47 -0.44 7.09 -12.81
C ARG A 47 0.26 5.80 -12.39
N PRO A 48 -0.41 4.65 -12.49
CA PRO A 48 0.23 3.38 -12.20
C PRO A 48 1.44 3.14 -13.11
N ALA A 49 2.50 2.58 -12.56
CA ALA A 49 3.71 2.26 -13.32
C ALA A 49 3.45 1.19 -14.38
N ARG A 50 2.50 0.29 -14.11
CA ARG A 50 2.12 -0.79 -15.02
C ARG A 50 0.60 -0.87 -15.08
N GLY A 51 0.06 -0.96 -16.30
CA GLY A 51 -1.38 -0.99 -16.48
C GLY A 51 -2.01 0.35 -16.12
N GLN A 52 -3.31 0.32 -15.78
CA GLN A 52 -4.07 1.52 -15.51
C GLN A 52 -4.78 1.49 -14.16
N THR A 53 -4.42 0.55 -13.29
CA THR A 53 -5.11 0.37 -12.01
C THR A 53 -4.12 0.25 -10.86
N TRP A 54 -4.59 0.56 -9.66
CA TRP A 54 -3.83 0.41 -8.42
C TRP A 54 -4.25 -0.82 -7.63
N THR A 55 -5.54 -1.16 -7.65
CA THR A 55 -6.12 -2.21 -6.81
C THR A 55 -6.96 -3.21 -7.59
N CYS A 56 -7.05 -3.09 -8.91
CA CYS A 56 -8.02 -3.84 -9.72
C CYS A 56 -7.41 -4.94 -10.59
N SER A 57 -6.14 -5.28 -10.39
CA SER A 57 -5.49 -6.36 -11.16
C SER A 57 -4.65 -7.23 -10.23
N GLU A 58 -3.33 -7.23 -10.37
CA GLU A 58 -2.44 -8.11 -9.63
C GLU A 58 -2.12 -7.65 -8.21
N TYR A 59 -2.38 -6.37 -7.91
CA TYR A 59 -1.98 -5.75 -6.65
C TYR A 59 -3.17 -5.25 -5.86
N SER A 60 -2.96 -5.11 -4.55
CA SER A 60 -3.87 -4.43 -3.66
C SER A 60 -3.07 -3.48 -2.77
N LYS A 61 -3.76 -2.67 -1.98
CA LYS A 61 -3.13 -1.67 -1.12
C LYS A 61 -3.69 -1.78 0.29
N VAL A 62 -2.80 -1.74 1.28
CA VAL A 62 -3.20 -1.64 2.68
C VAL A 62 -2.78 -0.28 3.20
N CYS A 63 -3.73 0.49 3.67
CA CYS A 63 -3.54 1.89 4.04
C CYS A 63 -3.79 2.11 5.53
N ALA A 64 -2.96 2.94 6.15
CA ALA A 64 -3.17 3.37 7.53
C ALA A 64 -2.51 4.73 7.75
N GLU A 65 -3.02 5.46 8.73
CA GLU A 65 -2.47 6.76 9.07
C GLU A 65 -1.11 6.66 9.75
N GLU A 66 -0.82 5.52 10.41
CA GLU A 66 0.41 5.34 11.16
C GLU A 66 1.10 4.04 10.78
N MET A 67 2.43 4.09 10.66
CA MET A 67 3.26 2.96 10.27
C MET A 67 3.10 1.74 11.20
N PRO A 68 3.03 1.90 12.54
CA PRO A 68 2.86 0.74 13.42
C PRO A 68 1.62 -0.09 13.12
N ALA A 69 0.55 0.53 12.65
CA ALA A 69 -0.67 -0.20 12.29
C ALA A 69 -0.44 -1.12 11.09
N LEU A 70 0.37 -0.69 10.12
CA LEU A 70 0.70 -1.51 8.96
C LEU A 70 1.66 -2.65 9.32
N ASN A 71 2.63 -2.37 10.18
CA ASN A 71 3.53 -3.42 10.68
C ASN A 71 2.75 -4.49 11.45
N ALA A 72 1.79 -4.07 12.28
CA ALA A 72 0.93 -4.99 13.03
C ALA A 72 0.06 -5.82 12.08
N TRP A 73 -0.50 -5.20 11.05
CA TRP A 73 -1.29 -5.93 10.05
C TRP A 73 -0.44 -7.01 9.36
N ALA A 74 0.77 -6.66 8.94
CA ALA A 74 1.64 -7.59 8.22
C ALA A 74 2.06 -8.77 9.12
N LEU A 75 2.41 -8.50 10.36
CA LEU A 75 2.75 -9.55 11.33
C LEU A 75 1.58 -10.48 11.59
N ASP A 76 0.39 -9.91 11.81
CA ASP A 76 -0.81 -10.70 12.11
C ASP A 76 -1.25 -11.55 10.92
N ALA A 77 -1.32 -10.95 9.74
CA ALA A 77 -1.82 -11.62 8.55
C ALA A 77 -0.79 -12.55 7.89
N LEU A 78 0.49 -12.15 7.87
CA LEU A 78 1.51 -12.79 7.05
C LEU A 78 2.77 -13.19 7.81
N HIS A 79 2.82 -12.94 9.12
CA HIS A 79 3.94 -13.32 10.00
C HIS A 79 5.29 -12.74 9.56
N THR A 80 5.29 -11.54 8.97
CA THR A 80 6.49 -10.87 8.51
C THR A 80 6.32 -9.35 8.55
N PHE A 81 7.43 -8.62 8.49
CA PHE A 81 7.39 -7.16 8.35
C PHE A 81 7.46 -6.77 6.87
N PRO A 82 6.82 -5.68 6.47
CA PRO A 82 6.99 -5.15 5.12
C PRO A 82 8.40 -4.59 4.94
N LYS A 83 8.88 -4.59 3.69
CA LYS A 83 10.13 -3.94 3.33
C LYS A 83 9.88 -2.46 3.07
N PRO A 84 10.69 -1.55 3.60
CA PRO A 84 10.53 -0.14 3.30
C PRO A 84 10.91 0.16 1.85
N CYS A 85 10.15 1.03 1.20
CA CYS A 85 10.47 1.52 -0.14
C CYS A 85 11.78 2.28 -0.11
N GLU A 86 12.67 2.00 -1.06
CA GLU A 86 13.98 2.65 -1.14
C GLU A 86 13.89 4.09 -1.61
N LEU A 87 12.83 4.46 -2.33
CA LEU A 87 12.65 5.83 -2.83
C LEU A 87 12.14 6.77 -1.76
N CYS A 88 11.04 6.43 -1.09
CA CYS A 88 10.45 7.34 -0.11
C CYS A 88 10.96 7.14 1.31
N ARG A 89 11.57 6.02 1.61
CA ARG A 89 12.19 5.71 2.91
C ARG A 89 11.28 6.03 4.10
N PRO A 90 10.15 5.35 4.21
CA PRO A 90 9.19 5.59 5.28
C PRO A 90 9.76 5.26 6.66
#